data_b230241c1cf4229ef8327b022bc01969
#
_entry.id   b230241c1cf4229ef8327b022bc01969
#
_cell.length_a   1.000
_cell.length_b   1.000
_cell.length_c   1.000
_cell.angle_alpha   90.00
_cell.angle_beta   90.00
_cell.angle_gamma   90.00
#
_symmetry.space_group_name_H-M   'P 1'
#
loop_
_entity.id
_entity.type
_entity.pdbx_description
1 polymer ?
#
loop_
_entity_poly.entity_id
_entity_poly.type
_entity_poly.pdbx_seq_one_letter_code
_entity_poly.pdbx_strand_id
1 'polypeptide(L)'
;MSDVSERGSVSVVCAAAICVALVCTMGIADVGRVLVERSHAEAAADAAALAAAQDLALGNGDPAADATRFATENATALVGCSCAIGADEAVVTVRRSFTGLLLVPGALSLDAEARAVVDLP
;
A
#
# COMPACT_ATOMS: atom_id res chain seq x y z
N MET A 1 -50.41 -22.75 -16.86
CA MET A 1 -50.13 -21.43 -16.26
C MET A 1 -49.03 -21.46 -15.21
N SER A 2 -48.81 -22.57 -14.52
CA SER A 2 -47.67 -22.69 -13.57
C SER A 2 -46.30 -22.65 -14.24
N ASP A 3 -46.14 -23.12 -15.47
CA ASP A 3 -44.86 -23.17 -16.19
C ASP A 3 -44.26 -21.79 -16.53
N VAL A 4 -45.09 -20.78 -16.81
CA VAL A 4 -44.65 -19.42 -17.13
C VAL A 4 -44.12 -18.71 -15.88
N SER A 5 -44.75 -18.94 -14.72
CA SER A 5 -44.35 -18.41 -13.43
C SER A 5 -43.04 -18.99 -12.95
N GLU A 6 -42.84 -20.30 -13.14
CA GLU A 6 -41.59 -20.98 -12.77
C GLU A 6 -40.40 -20.56 -13.64
N ARG A 7 -40.61 -20.38 -14.94
CA ARG A 7 -39.56 -19.89 -15.86
C ARG A 7 -39.11 -18.47 -15.51
N GLY A 8 -40.03 -17.61 -15.15
CA GLY A 8 -39.69 -16.25 -14.68
C GLY A 8 -38.87 -16.26 -13.39
N SER A 9 -39.20 -17.15 -12.45
CA SER A 9 -38.51 -17.31 -11.20
C SER A 9 -37.07 -17.78 -11.39
N VAL A 10 -36.83 -18.78 -12.25
CA VAL A 10 -35.49 -19.28 -12.56
C VAL A 10 -34.63 -18.20 -13.22
N SER A 11 -35.19 -17.42 -14.14
CA SER A 11 -34.48 -16.33 -14.79
C SER A 11 -34.03 -15.24 -13.78
N VAL A 12 -34.87 -14.90 -12.82
CA VAL A 12 -34.54 -13.94 -11.77
C VAL A 12 -33.44 -14.48 -10.86
N VAL A 13 -33.52 -15.74 -10.48
CA VAL A 13 -32.47 -16.38 -9.65
C VAL A 13 -31.14 -16.43 -10.38
N CYS A 14 -31.13 -16.79 -11.67
CA CYS A 14 -29.90 -16.78 -12.48
C CYS A 14 -29.31 -15.35 -12.60
N ALA A 15 -30.15 -14.33 -12.83
CA ALA A 15 -29.70 -12.95 -12.91
C ALA A 15 -29.09 -12.48 -11.58
N ALA A 16 -29.74 -12.80 -10.45
CA ALA A 16 -29.22 -12.49 -9.12
C ALA A 16 -27.86 -13.17 -8.84
N ALA A 17 -27.73 -14.45 -9.21
CA ALA A 17 -26.49 -15.19 -9.06
C ALA A 17 -25.34 -14.58 -9.88
N ILE A 18 -25.61 -14.15 -11.11
CA ILE A 18 -24.63 -13.46 -11.95
C ILE A 18 -24.22 -12.13 -11.33
N CYS A 19 -25.16 -11.34 -10.84
CA CYS A 19 -24.87 -10.06 -10.18
C CYS A 19 -23.97 -10.26 -8.93
N VAL A 20 -24.28 -11.23 -8.10
CA VAL A 20 -23.47 -11.56 -6.92
C VAL A 20 -22.05 -11.98 -7.33
N ALA A 21 -21.92 -12.84 -8.35
CA ALA A 21 -20.64 -13.28 -8.87
C ALA A 21 -19.80 -12.11 -9.38
N LEU A 22 -20.41 -11.16 -10.10
CA LEU A 22 -19.72 -9.96 -10.59
C LEU A 22 -19.22 -9.07 -9.44
N VAL A 23 -20.05 -8.82 -8.45
CA VAL A 23 -19.66 -8.01 -7.26
C VAL A 23 -18.53 -8.70 -6.49
N CYS A 24 -18.61 -10.02 -6.30
CA CYS A 24 -17.53 -10.77 -5.65
C CYS A 24 -16.21 -10.68 -6.44
N THR A 25 -16.27 -10.78 -7.76
CA THR A 25 -15.08 -10.66 -8.63
C THR A 25 -14.46 -9.28 -8.52
N MET A 26 -15.26 -8.22 -8.51
CA MET A 26 -14.78 -6.85 -8.31
C MET A 26 -14.14 -6.68 -6.94
N GLY A 27 -14.73 -7.24 -5.88
CA GLY A 27 -14.16 -7.21 -4.54
C GLY A 27 -12.80 -7.91 -4.44
N ILE A 28 -12.65 -9.06 -5.07
CA ILE A 28 -11.37 -9.78 -5.12
C ILE A 28 -10.31 -8.96 -5.86
N ALA A 29 -10.67 -8.33 -6.98
CA ALA A 29 -9.76 -7.47 -7.73
C ALA A 29 -9.30 -6.26 -6.90
N ASP A 30 -10.21 -5.63 -6.16
CA ASP A 30 -9.89 -4.50 -5.29
C ASP A 30 -8.95 -4.92 -4.14
N VAL A 31 -9.20 -6.06 -3.50
CA VAL A 31 -8.32 -6.60 -2.47
C VAL A 31 -6.92 -6.88 -3.04
N GLY A 32 -6.84 -7.49 -4.20
CA GLY A 32 -5.58 -7.73 -4.89
C GLY A 32 -4.82 -6.42 -5.17
N ARG A 33 -5.52 -5.38 -5.60
CA ARG A 33 -4.94 -4.06 -5.83
C ARG A 33 -4.37 -3.46 -4.54
N VAL A 34 -5.13 -3.48 -3.46
CA VAL A 34 -4.70 -2.96 -2.14
C VAL A 34 -3.45 -3.71 -1.65
N LEU A 35 -3.39 -5.03 -1.80
CA LEU A 35 -2.22 -5.82 -1.42
C LEU A 35 -0.97 -5.44 -2.21
N VAL A 36 -1.09 -5.21 -3.51
CA VAL A 36 0.02 -4.75 -4.36
C VAL A 36 0.50 -3.36 -3.94
N GLU A 37 -0.42 -2.43 -3.70
CA GLU A 37 -0.08 -1.07 -3.27
C GLU A 37 0.58 -1.07 -1.87
N ARG A 38 0.13 -1.94 -0.99
CA ARG A 38 0.75 -2.14 0.33
C ARG A 38 2.17 -2.67 0.20
N SER A 39 2.39 -3.67 -0.62
CA SER A 39 3.73 -4.22 -0.88
C SER A 39 4.68 -3.16 -1.44
N HIS A 40 4.20 -2.30 -2.35
CA HIS A 40 4.98 -1.18 -2.86
C HIS A 40 5.33 -0.17 -1.76
N ALA A 41 4.39 0.16 -0.89
CA ALA A 41 4.63 1.07 0.23
C ALA A 41 5.65 0.50 1.23
N GLU A 42 5.54 -0.77 1.55
CA GLU A 42 6.50 -1.47 2.43
C GLU A 42 7.91 -1.48 1.82
N ALA A 43 8.04 -1.80 0.54
CA ALA A 43 9.34 -1.77 -0.16
C ALA A 43 9.94 -0.35 -0.22
N ALA A 44 9.11 0.67 -0.42
CA ALA A 44 9.55 2.07 -0.39
C ALA A 44 10.02 2.50 0.99
N ALA A 45 9.31 2.08 2.05
CA ALA A 45 9.70 2.33 3.43
C ALA A 45 11.04 1.66 3.78
N ASP A 46 11.22 0.40 3.37
CA ASP A 46 12.47 -0.33 3.57
C ASP A 46 13.66 0.35 2.88
N ALA A 47 13.48 0.76 1.62
CA ALA A 47 14.51 1.48 0.88
C ALA A 47 14.88 2.81 1.53
N ALA A 48 13.89 3.57 1.98
CA ALA A 48 14.11 4.85 2.64
C ALA A 48 14.76 4.68 4.02
N ALA A 49 14.36 3.68 4.80
CA ALA A 49 14.95 3.37 6.09
C ALA A 49 16.41 2.92 5.95
N LEU A 50 16.72 2.11 4.95
CA LEU A 50 18.08 1.66 4.67
C LEU A 50 18.99 2.82 4.26
N ALA A 51 18.49 3.73 3.42
CA ALA A 51 19.24 4.92 3.01
C ALA A 51 19.55 5.83 4.22
N ALA A 52 18.56 6.07 5.08
CA ALA A 52 18.77 6.84 6.31
C ALA A 52 19.77 6.15 7.25
N ALA A 53 19.69 4.83 7.41
CA ALA A 53 20.61 4.08 8.25
C ALA A 53 22.04 4.12 7.73
N GLN A 54 22.24 4.11 6.42
CA GLN A 54 23.58 4.28 5.82
C GLN A 54 24.21 5.63 6.15
N ASP A 55 23.44 6.71 6.07
CA ASP A 55 23.92 8.05 6.44
C ASP A 55 24.24 8.13 7.92
N LEU A 56 23.43 7.51 8.79
CA LEU A 56 23.71 7.42 10.21
C LEU A 56 25.00 6.62 10.49
N ALA A 57 25.23 5.52 9.80
CA ALA A 57 26.44 4.71 9.96
C ALA A 57 27.70 5.45 9.53
N LEU A 58 27.61 6.26 8.48
CA LEU A 58 28.72 7.07 7.99
C LEU A 58 28.97 8.33 8.84
N GLY A 59 28.00 8.72 9.68
CA GLY A 59 28.07 9.89 10.53
C GLY A 59 28.10 11.22 9.78
N ASN A 60 27.72 11.19 8.51
CA ASN A 60 27.65 12.35 7.63
C ASN A 60 26.40 12.29 6.76
N GLY A 61 26.13 13.37 6.05
CA GLY A 61 24.95 13.44 5.19
C GLY A 61 23.71 13.97 5.92
N ASP A 62 22.58 13.81 5.26
CA ASP A 62 21.25 14.18 5.77
C ASP A 62 20.31 12.97 5.64
N PRO A 63 20.19 12.16 6.70
CA PRO A 63 19.37 10.95 6.66
C PRO A 63 17.92 11.20 6.24
N ALA A 64 17.32 12.31 6.69
CA ALA A 64 15.95 12.66 6.36
C ALA A 64 15.81 13.07 4.89
N ALA A 65 16.78 13.78 4.31
CA ALA A 65 16.78 14.15 2.90
C ALA A 65 16.93 12.92 2.00
N ASP A 66 17.82 12.00 2.33
CA ASP A 66 17.98 10.75 1.58
C ASP A 66 16.77 9.84 1.71
N ALA A 67 16.18 9.71 2.90
CA ALA A 67 14.93 9.00 3.07
C ALA A 67 13.80 9.60 2.21
N THR A 68 13.70 10.92 2.16
CA THR A 68 12.72 11.64 1.30
C THR A 68 12.96 11.34 -0.18
N ARG A 69 14.20 11.37 -0.62
CA ARG A 69 14.56 11.08 -2.01
C ARG A 69 14.17 9.67 -2.42
N PHE A 70 14.54 8.66 -1.62
CA PHE A 70 14.21 7.27 -1.91
C PHE A 70 12.71 7.00 -1.84
N ALA A 71 12.00 7.61 -0.89
CA ALA A 71 10.53 7.52 -0.86
C ALA A 71 9.90 8.09 -2.14
N THR A 72 10.33 9.26 -2.58
CA THR A 72 9.84 9.92 -3.80
C THR A 72 10.16 9.12 -5.05
N GLU A 73 11.36 8.56 -5.18
CA GLU A 73 11.76 7.70 -6.29
C GLU A 73 10.91 6.42 -6.39
N ASN A 74 10.37 5.96 -5.25
CA ASN A 74 9.46 4.82 -5.18
C ASN A 74 7.97 5.22 -5.16
N ALA A 75 7.65 6.40 -5.65
CA ALA A 75 6.28 6.92 -5.78
C ALA A 75 5.49 6.93 -4.45
N THR A 76 6.18 7.26 -3.37
CA THR A 76 5.60 7.47 -2.03
C THR A 76 6.00 8.84 -1.50
N ALA A 77 5.34 9.28 -0.44
CA ALA A 77 5.70 10.49 0.28
C ALA A 77 6.23 10.13 1.67
N LEU A 78 7.34 10.72 2.08
CA LEU A 78 7.83 10.59 3.44
C LEU A 78 6.88 11.32 4.40
N VAL A 79 6.37 10.59 5.38
CA VAL A 79 5.48 11.16 6.43
C VAL A 79 6.27 11.45 7.70
N GLY A 80 7.26 10.62 8.00
CA GLY A 80 8.09 10.79 9.16
C GLY A 80 9.41 10.04 9.06
N CYS A 81 10.45 10.59 9.67
CA CYS A 81 11.75 9.94 9.81
C CYS A 81 12.25 10.20 11.25
N SER A 82 12.40 9.14 12.02
CA SER A 82 13.14 9.15 13.26
C SER A 82 14.57 8.71 12.96
N CYS A 83 15.37 9.64 12.49
CA CYS A 83 16.72 9.39 11.94
C CYS A 83 17.68 10.53 12.31
N ALA A 84 17.68 10.94 13.58
CA ALA A 84 18.62 11.94 14.08
C ALA A 84 20.04 11.39 14.06
N ILE A 85 21.02 12.26 13.72
CA ILE A 85 22.45 11.90 13.76
C ILE A 85 22.82 11.43 15.17
N GLY A 86 23.46 10.28 15.27
CA GLY A 86 23.81 9.63 16.52
C GLY A 86 22.81 8.59 17.01
N ALA A 87 21.69 8.42 16.30
CA ALA A 87 20.77 7.34 16.58
C ALA A 87 21.33 5.99 16.11
N ASP A 88 20.95 4.93 16.78
CA ASP A 88 21.33 3.56 16.47
C ASP A 88 20.31 2.84 15.55
N GLU A 89 19.21 3.49 15.26
CA GLU A 89 18.22 3.00 14.31
C GLU A 89 17.56 4.16 13.54
N ALA A 90 17.13 3.86 12.33
CA ALA A 90 16.29 4.73 11.51
C ALA A 90 14.90 4.12 11.39
N VAL A 91 13.88 4.90 11.76
CA VAL A 91 12.47 4.52 11.59
C VAL A 91 11.84 5.49 10.60
N VAL A 92 11.35 4.96 9.50
CA VAL A 92 10.80 5.74 8.39
C VAL A 92 9.35 5.33 8.15
N THR A 93 8.47 6.31 8.05
CA THR A 93 7.08 6.11 7.66
C THR A 93 6.83 6.80 6.34
N VAL A 94 6.30 6.06 5.37
CA VAL A 94 5.93 6.57 4.06
C VAL A 94 4.43 6.42 3.83
N ARG A 95 3.88 7.28 2.96
CA ARG A 95 2.49 7.23 2.52
C ARG A 95 2.42 7.03 1.03
N ARG A 96 1.62 6.06 0.62
CA ARG A 96 1.28 5.85 -0.78
C ARG A 96 -0.19 6.13 -1.00
N SER A 97 -0.48 6.99 -1.96
CA SER A 97 -1.84 7.29 -2.40
C SER A 97 -2.11 6.59 -3.74
N PHE A 98 -3.31 6.05 -3.89
CA PHE A 98 -3.72 5.37 -5.10
C PHE A 98 -5.23 5.54 -5.33
N THR A 99 -5.64 5.33 -6.58
CA THR A 99 -7.02 5.40 -7.04
C THR A 99 -7.36 4.19 -7.91
N GLY A 100 -8.59 4.09 -8.36
CA GLY A 100 -8.99 3.09 -9.36
C GLY A 100 -9.46 1.77 -8.77
N LEU A 101 -9.96 1.77 -7.53
CA LEU A 101 -10.73 0.66 -7.00
C LEU A 101 -12.11 0.61 -7.67
N LEU A 102 -12.65 -0.60 -7.87
CA LEU A 102 -13.91 -0.81 -8.56
C LEU A 102 -15.12 -0.55 -7.66
N LEU A 103 -15.04 -0.93 -6.40
CA LEU A 103 -16.12 -0.80 -5.42
C LEU A 103 -16.00 0.42 -4.51
N VAL A 104 -14.79 0.98 -4.38
CA VAL A 104 -14.53 2.13 -3.53
C VAL A 104 -14.09 3.31 -4.39
N PRO A 105 -14.96 4.33 -4.55
CA PRO A 105 -14.60 5.52 -5.31
C PRO A 105 -13.63 6.42 -4.55
N GLY A 106 -12.84 7.19 -5.29
CA GLY A 106 -11.95 8.19 -4.75
C GLY A 106 -10.52 7.70 -4.51
N ALA A 107 -9.74 8.56 -3.87
CA ALA A 107 -8.36 8.27 -3.52
C ALA A 107 -8.27 7.61 -2.13
N LEU A 108 -7.44 6.59 -2.03
CA LEU A 108 -7.08 5.94 -0.79
C LEU A 108 -5.59 6.13 -0.52
N SER A 109 -5.20 6.10 0.74
CA SER A 109 -3.81 6.17 1.14
C SER A 109 -3.46 5.04 2.12
N LEU A 110 -2.23 4.54 2.01
CA LEU A 110 -1.65 3.54 2.90
C LEU A 110 -0.38 4.11 3.49
N ASP A 111 -0.21 3.92 4.78
CA ASP A 111 1.05 4.20 5.47
C ASP A 111 1.80 2.89 5.70
N ALA A 112 3.12 2.93 5.48
CA ALA A 112 4.02 1.83 5.78
C ALA A 112 5.20 2.35 6.59
N GLU A 113 5.59 1.60 7.59
CA GLU A 113 6.72 1.90 8.45
C GLU A 113 7.80 0.84 8.29
N ALA A 114 9.03 1.27 8.20
CA ALA A 114 10.19 0.40 8.20
C ALA A 114 11.22 0.88 9.21
N ARG A 115 11.98 -0.06 9.72
CA ARG A 115 13.02 0.17 10.72
C ARG A 115 14.32 -0.47 10.27
N ALA A 116 15.38 0.32 10.23
CA ALA A 116 16.72 -0.16 9.94
C ALA A 116 17.64 0.14 11.14
N VAL A 117 18.30 -0.90 11.64
CA VAL A 117 19.26 -0.78 12.73
C VAL A 117 20.62 -0.44 12.16
N VAL A 118 21.29 0.52 12.78
CA VAL A 118 22.66 0.90 12.45
C VAL A 118 23.60 0.02 13.27
N ASP A 119 24.20 -0.95 12.60
CA ASP A 119 25.22 -1.80 13.24
C ASP A 119 26.58 -1.09 13.12
N LEU A 120 26.95 -0.39 14.17
CA LEU A 120 28.27 0.26 14.24
C LEU A 120 29.30 -0.80 14.64
N PRO A 121 30.39 -0.92 13.89
CA PRO A 121 31.46 -1.85 14.22
C PRO A 121 32.18 -1.46 15.52
#